data_e36af8d33982304e5e32a0ffe307fbab
#
_entry.id   e36af8d33982304e5e32a0ffe307fbab
#
_cell.length_a   1.000
_cell.length_b   1.000
_cell.length_c   1.000
_cell.angle_alpha   90.00
_cell.angle_beta   90.00
_cell.angle_gamma   90.00
#
_symmetry.space_group_name_H-M   'P 1'
#
loop_
_entity.id
_entity.type
_entity.pdbx_description
1 polymer ?
#
loop_
_entity_poly.entity_id
_entity_poly.type
_entity_poly.pdbx_seq_one_letter_code
_entity_poly.pdbx_strand_id
1 'polypeptide(L)'
;MRMRNPSVRRNVLVVGSGGREHAIVWKFAQSPRTGRIVAAPGNPGIGRLAACMPVAATDVPGLVRLAREAECSLVVVGPEAPLAAGLADALRDQGIAVFGPSAAAARIESSKHHAKGVMARAGIPTAYCEAFTDLGRARDAARAVAREAGGVVVKLDCLAAGKGVVVAGSPEEAASAVDELGAVGDGRGCKIL
;
A
#
# COMPACT_ATOMS: atom_id res chain seq x y z
N MET A 1 -21.73 11.50 -24.19
CA MET A 1 -21.69 11.56 -22.71
C MET A 1 -23.06 11.17 -22.17
N ARG A 2 -23.25 9.91 -21.73
CA ARG A 2 -24.56 9.46 -21.17
C ARG A 2 -24.79 10.18 -19.85
N MET A 3 -25.84 11.01 -19.75
CA MET A 3 -26.27 11.59 -18.48
C MET A 3 -26.68 10.46 -17.52
N ARG A 4 -25.96 10.33 -16.40
CA ARG A 4 -26.21 9.31 -15.39
C ARG A 4 -27.46 9.68 -14.61
N ASN A 5 -28.47 8.81 -14.62
CA ASN A 5 -29.71 8.99 -13.86
C ASN A 5 -29.40 9.19 -12.36
N PRO A 6 -29.75 10.33 -11.74
CA PRO A 6 -29.41 10.64 -10.35
C PRO A 6 -30.12 9.77 -9.31
N SER A 7 -31.16 9.01 -9.73
CA SER A 7 -31.97 8.17 -8.81
C SER A 7 -31.42 6.76 -8.57
N VAL A 8 -30.37 6.32 -9.28
CA VAL A 8 -29.80 4.98 -9.11
C VAL A 8 -28.80 4.98 -7.96
N ARG A 9 -29.19 4.33 -6.85
CA ARG A 9 -28.26 4.05 -5.74
C ARG A 9 -27.22 3.01 -6.17
N ARG A 10 -26.00 3.16 -5.68
CA ARG A 10 -24.85 2.33 -6.04
C ARG A 10 -24.32 1.57 -4.84
N ASN A 11 -24.18 0.26 -4.98
CA ASN A 11 -23.50 -0.54 -3.99
C ASN A 11 -21.99 -0.26 -4.06
N VAL A 12 -21.36 -0.19 -2.90
CA VAL A 12 -19.94 0.15 -2.73
C VAL A 12 -19.27 -0.92 -1.87
N LEU A 13 -18.09 -1.38 -2.28
CA LEU A 13 -17.20 -2.16 -1.45
C LEU A 13 -16.05 -1.25 -0.98
N VAL A 14 -15.78 -1.24 0.32
CA VAL A 14 -14.60 -0.58 0.91
C VAL A 14 -13.64 -1.67 1.41
N VAL A 15 -12.44 -1.70 0.86
CA VAL A 15 -11.40 -2.68 1.21
C VAL A 15 -10.48 -2.09 2.27
N GLY A 16 -10.32 -2.82 3.37
CA GLY A 16 -9.48 -2.47 4.51
C GLY A 16 -10.23 -2.48 5.84
N SER A 17 -9.52 -2.19 6.93
CA SER A 17 -10.03 -2.32 8.30
C SER A 17 -9.61 -1.18 9.25
N GLY A 18 -8.92 -0.15 8.74
CA GLY A 18 -8.40 0.94 9.55
C GLY A 18 -9.40 2.08 9.80
N GLY A 19 -8.93 3.10 10.51
CA GLY A 19 -9.70 4.34 10.77
C GLY A 19 -10.01 5.12 9.50
N ARG A 20 -9.12 5.09 8.52
CA ARG A 20 -9.33 5.70 7.19
C ARG A 20 -10.52 5.06 6.48
N GLU A 21 -10.58 3.74 6.44
CA GLU A 21 -11.68 2.99 5.82
C GLU A 21 -12.99 3.21 6.59
N HIS A 22 -12.95 3.31 7.92
CA HIS A 22 -14.11 3.66 8.72
C HIS A 22 -14.65 5.06 8.35
N ALA A 23 -13.78 6.06 8.22
CA ALA A 23 -14.19 7.41 7.80
C ALA A 23 -14.79 7.43 6.38
N ILE A 24 -14.25 6.63 5.47
CA ILE A 24 -14.76 6.47 4.11
C ILE A 24 -16.16 5.85 4.15
N VAL A 25 -16.37 4.76 4.89
CA VAL A 25 -17.68 4.10 5.07
C VAL A 25 -18.70 5.07 5.70
N TRP A 26 -18.29 5.78 6.76
CA TRP A 26 -19.14 6.79 7.40
C TRP A 26 -19.59 7.88 6.42
N LYS A 27 -18.69 8.32 5.54
CA LYS A 27 -19.04 9.32 4.52
C LYS A 27 -19.96 8.76 3.42
N PHE A 28 -19.77 7.53 2.99
CA PHE A 28 -20.69 6.88 2.05
C PHE A 28 -22.07 6.68 2.65
N ALA A 29 -22.18 6.34 3.93
CA ALA A 29 -23.48 6.15 4.61
C ALA A 29 -24.35 7.43 4.64
N GLN A 30 -23.73 8.60 4.51
CA GLN A 30 -24.45 9.89 4.44
C GLN A 30 -24.93 10.27 3.03
N SER A 31 -24.46 9.57 2.02
CA SER A 31 -24.75 9.92 0.62
C SER A 31 -26.09 9.31 0.17
N PRO A 32 -27.05 10.10 -0.33
CA PRO A 32 -28.31 9.56 -0.87
C PRO A 32 -28.10 8.70 -2.13
N ARG A 33 -26.92 8.77 -2.75
CA ARG A 33 -26.55 8.00 -3.94
C ARG A 33 -25.95 6.64 -3.59
N THR A 34 -25.67 6.38 -2.32
CA THR A 34 -25.13 5.10 -1.86
C THR A 34 -26.29 4.12 -1.61
N GLY A 35 -26.16 2.92 -2.17
CA GLY A 35 -26.97 1.77 -1.88
C GLY A 35 -26.39 0.99 -0.70
N ARG A 36 -26.21 -0.33 -0.89
CA ARG A 36 -25.56 -1.19 0.11
C ARG A 36 -24.07 -0.84 0.21
N ILE A 37 -23.56 -0.78 1.44
CA ILE A 37 -22.13 -0.67 1.73
C ILE A 37 -21.66 -2.01 2.28
N VAL A 38 -20.61 -2.54 1.66
CA VAL A 38 -19.88 -3.73 2.09
C VAL A 38 -18.46 -3.32 2.46
N ALA A 39 -17.87 -3.90 3.48
CA ALA A 39 -16.47 -3.71 3.84
C ALA A 39 -15.75 -5.06 3.96
N ALA A 40 -14.48 -5.13 3.59
CA ALA A 40 -13.68 -6.33 3.69
C ALA A 40 -12.22 -6.02 4.08
N PRO A 41 -11.73 -6.56 5.20
CA PRO A 41 -12.49 -7.29 6.20
C PRO A 41 -13.38 -6.41 7.07
N GLY A 42 -13.17 -5.08 7.09
CA GLY A 42 -13.84 -4.16 7.98
C GLY A 42 -13.36 -4.24 9.44
N ASN A 43 -14.08 -3.57 10.35
CA ASN A 43 -13.84 -3.58 11.78
C ASN A 43 -15.16 -3.38 12.54
N PRO A 44 -15.21 -3.53 13.89
CA PRO A 44 -16.45 -3.37 14.65
C PRO A 44 -17.14 -2.00 14.49
N GLY A 45 -16.38 -0.92 14.29
CA GLY A 45 -16.92 0.42 14.02
C GLY A 45 -17.60 0.51 12.67
N ILE A 46 -16.94 -0.05 11.63
CA ILE A 46 -17.50 -0.16 10.28
C ILE A 46 -18.75 -1.02 10.28
N GLY A 47 -18.77 -2.11 11.04
CA GLY A 47 -19.91 -3.03 11.15
C GLY A 47 -21.22 -2.40 11.65
N ARG A 48 -21.16 -1.20 12.22
CA ARG A 48 -22.36 -0.42 12.58
C ARG A 48 -23.00 0.29 11.38
N LEU A 49 -22.28 0.43 10.28
CA LEU A 49 -22.67 1.22 9.11
C LEU A 49 -22.72 0.39 7.82
N ALA A 50 -22.04 -0.74 7.78
CA ALA A 50 -21.82 -1.56 6.59
C ALA A 50 -21.78 -3.05 6.94
N ALA A 51 -22.04 -3.91 5.96
CA ALA A 51 -21.84 -5.35 6.10
C ALA A 51 -20.34 -5.68 6.01
N CYS A 52 -19.74 -6.14 7.10
CA CYS A 52 -18.35 -6.62 7.11
C CYS A 52 -18.29 -8.07 6.65
N MET A 53 -17.42 -8.35 5.69
CA MET A 53 -17.21 -9.68 5.11
C MET A 53 -15.80 -10.19 5.46
N PRO A 54 -15.64 -11.44 5.92
CA PRO A 54 -14.35 -11.97 6.38
C PRO A 54 -13.44 -12.36 5.19
N VAL A 55 -13.19 -11.40 4.30
CA VAL A 55 -12.26 -11.54 3.18
C VAL A 55 -11.04 -10.67 3.46
N ALA A 56 -9.85 -11.28 3.44
CA ALA A 56 -8.62 -10.54 3.68
C ALA A 56 -8.39 -9.46 2.62
N ALA A 57 -7.83 -8.31 3.02
CA ALA A 57 -7.58 -7.19 2.10
C ALA A 57 -6.63 -7.56 0.94
N THR A 58 -5.78 -8.57 1.12
CA THR A 58 -4.84 -9.08 0.11
C THR A 58 -5.36 -10.28 -0.68
N ASP A 59 -6.54 -10.80 -0.36
CA ASP A 59 -7.19 -11.86 -1.15
C ASP A 59 -7.87 -11.27 -2.39
N VAL A 60 -7.07 -10.99 -3.42
CA VAL A 60 -7.54 -10.37 -4.66
C VAL A 60 -8.68 -11.16 -5.32
N PRO A 61 -8.59 -12.49 -5.51
CA PRO A 61 -9.69 -13.27 -6.09
C PRO A 61 -10.97 -13.23 -5.26
N GLY A 62 -10.84 -13.32 -3.92
CA GLY A 62 -11.96 -13.25 -2.99
C GLY A 62 -12.66 -11.89 -3.02
N LEU A 63 -11.90 -10.80 -3.09
CA LEU A 63 -12.43 -9.44 -3.17
C LEU A 63 -13.14 -9.16 -4.51
N VAL A 64 -12.60 -9.65 -5.62
CA VAL A 64 -13.25 -9.55 -6.94
C VAL A 64 -14.56 -10.32 -6.95
N ARG A 65 -14.58 -11.54 -6.41
CA ARG A 65 -15.80 -12.34 -6.27
C ARG A 65 -16.83 -11.61 -5.40
N LEU A 66 -16.44 -11.12 -4.22
CA LEU A 66 -17.29 -10.38 -3.32
C LEU A 66 -17.89 -9.13 -3.99
N ALA A 67 -17.11 -8.37 -4.74
CA ALA A 67 -17.58 -7.18 -5.43
C ALA A 67 -18.66 -7.51 -6.47
N ARG A 68 -18.54 -8.65 -7.16
CA ARG A 68 -19.53 -9.14 -8.12
C ARG A 68 -20.80 -9.63 -7.43
N GLU A 69 -20.69 -10.49 -6.42
CA GLU A 69 -21.82 -11.05 -5.68
C GLU A 69 -22.65 -9.97 -4.96
N ALA A 70 -21.98 -8.93 -4.46
CA ALA A 70 -22.63 -7.78 -3.84
C ALA A 70 -23.10 -6.71 -4.86
N GLU A 71 -22.95 -6.98 -6.17
CA GLU A 71 -23.29 -6.06 -7.26
C GLU A 71 -22.70 -4.67 -7.07
N CYS A 72 -21.46 -4.59 -6.59
CA CYS A 72 -20.79 -3.33 -6.34
C CYS A 72 -20.41 -2.65 -7.65
N SER A 73 -20.86 -1.42 -7.84
CA SER A 73 -20.50 -0.59 -8.98
C SER A 73 -19.25 0.26 -8.75
N LEU A 74 -18.79 0.32 -7.50
CA LEU A 74 -17.57 1.01 -7.09
C LEU A 74 -16.88 0.24 -5.97
N VAL A 75 -15.58 0.05 -6.11
CA VAL A 75 -14.72 -0.43 -5.04
C VAL A 75 -13.75 0.67 -4.63
N VAL A 76 -13.62 0.92 -3.34
CA VAL A 76 -12.64 1.86 -2.78
C VAL A 76 -11.61 1.06 -1.99
N VAL A 77 -10.36 1.17 -2.38
CA VAL A 77 -9.26 0.44 -1.75
C VAL A 77 -8.51 1.40 -0.83
N GLY A 78 -8.58 1.14 0.46
CA GLY A 78 -7.94 1.98 1.47
C GLY A 78 -6.44 1.73 1.62
N PRO A 79 -5.98 0.48 1.89
CA PRO A 79 -4.56 0.19 2.11
C PRO A 79 -3.80 0.00 0.79
N GLU A 80 -2.49 0.14 0.85
CA GLU A 80 -1.58 0.01 -0.28
C GLU A 80 -1.32 -1.45 -0.70
N ALA A 81 -1.34 -2.38 0.25
CA ALA A 81 -1.00 -3.79 -0.01
C ALA A 81 -1.88 -4.47 -1.07
N PRO A 82 -3.22 -4.37 -1.03
CA PRO A 82 -4.07 -4.91 -2.10
C PRO A 82 -3.85 -4.23 -3.45
N LEU A 83 -3.47 -2.96 -3.47
CA LEU A 83 -3.15 -2.25 -4.72
C LEU A 83 -1.85 -2.76 -5.33
N ALA A 84 -0.82 -2.95 -4.51
CA ALA A 84 0.43 -3.58 -4.92
C ALA A 84 0.23 -5.04 -5.40
N ALA A 85 -0.76 -5.74 -4.83
CA ALA A 85 -1.17 -7.09 -5.25
C ALA A 85 -2.03 -7.12 -6.54
N GLY A 86 -2.38 -5.96 -7.13
CA GLY A 86 -3.10 -5.89 -8.40
C GLY A 86 -4.62 -5.88 -8.30
N LEU A 87 -5.19 -5.64 -7.12
CA LEU A 87 -6.65 -5.63 -6.95
C LEU A 87 -7.36 -4.65 -7.88
N ALA A 88 -6.79 -3.45 -8.05
CA ALA A 88 -7.40 -2.44 -8.91
C ALA A 88 -7.42 -2.84 -10.39
N ASP A 89 -6.39 -3.54 -10.84
CA ASP A 89 -6.31 -4.03 -12.22
C ASP A 89 -7.32 -5.16 -12.43
N ALA A 90 -7.36 -6.15 -11.52
CA ALA A 90 -8.31 -7.25 -11.57
C ALA A 90 -9.79 -6.80 -11.54
N LEU A 91 -10.11 -5.74 -10.77
CA LEU A 91 -11.47 -5.17 -10.76
C LEU A 91 -11.82 -4.46 -12.07
N ARG A 92 -10.87 -3.71 -12.65
CA ARG A 92 -11.07 -3.04 -13.96
C ARG A 92 -11.29 -4.04 -15.08
N ASP A 93 -10.57 -5.15 -15.08
CA ASP A 93 -10.75 -6.25 -16.05
C ASP A 93 -12.15 -6.87 -15.98
N GLN A 94 -12.81 -6.77 -14.82
CA GLN A 94 -14.21 -7.17 -14.64
C GLN A 94 -15.21 -6.04 -14.91
N GLY A 95 -14.77 -4.88 -15.40
CA GLY A 95 -15.62 -3.72 -15.65
C GLY A 95 -16.13 -3.01 -14.39
N ILE A 96 -15.57 -3.30 -13.22
CA ILE A 96 -15.94 -2.67 -11.94
C ILE A 96 -15.10 -1.40 -11.75
N ALA A 97 -15.77 -0.28 -11.49
CA ALA A 97 -15.07 0.95 -11.18
C ALA A 97 -14.32 0.83 -9.85
N VAL A 98 -13.07 1.30 -9.82
CA VAL A 98 -12.22 1.24 -8.63
C VAL A 98 -11.54 2.58 -8.37
N PHE A 99 -11.61 3.02 -7.12
CA PHE A 99 -10.79 4.10 -6.58
C PHE A 99 -9.54 3.51 -5.95
N GLY A 100 -8.44 3.61 -6.68
CA GLY A 100 -7.12 3.09 -6.35
C GLY A 100 -6.24 3.03 -7.59
N PRO A 101 -4.92 3.23 -7.47
CA PRO A 101 -3.97 3.10 -8.58
C PRO A 101 -3.86 1.64 -9.07
N SER A 102 -3.34 1.46 -10.29
CA SER A 102 -2.89 0.15 -10.78
C SER A 102 -1.71 -0.37 -9.95
N ALA A 103 -1.42 -1.67 -10.03
CA ALA A 103 -0.24 -2.24 -9.40
C ALA A 103 1.05 -1.55 -9.85
N ALA A 104 1.15 -1.23 -11.14
CA ALA A 104 2.29 -0.49 -11.70
C ALA A 104 2.46 0.91 -11.07
N ALA A 105 1.37 1.64 -10.86
CA ALA A 105 1.40 2.96 -10.22
C ALA A 105 1.60 2.86 -8.69
N ALA A 106 1.06 1.83 -8.04
CA ALA A 106 1.24 1.57 -6.61
C ALA A 106 2.71 1.27 -6.25
N ARG A 107 3.56 0.93 -7.21
CA ARG A 107 5.01 0.76 -7.00
C ARG A 107 5.70 2.01 -6.45
N ILE A 108 5.16 3.20 -6.67
CA ILE A 108 5.70 4.44 -6.08
C ILE A 108 5.66 4.38 -4.55
N GLU A 109 4.64 3.73 -3.98
CA GLU A 109 4.51 3.53 -2.53
C GLU A 109 5.17 2.22 -2.07
N SER A 110 4.99 1.14 -2.82
CA SER A 110 5.41 -0.19 -2.39
C SER A 110 6.90 -0.49 -2.62
N SER A 111 7.63 0.30 -3.43
CA SER A 111 9.07 0.20 -3.64
C SER A 111 9.73 1.58 -3.59
N LYS A 112 10.50 1.79 -2.55
CA LYS A 112 11.28 3.03 -2.35
C LYS A 112 12.34 3.21 -3.44
N HIS A 113 12.97 2.09 -3.86
CA HIS A 113 13.92 2.09 -4.95
C HIS A 113 13.26 2.53 -6.27
N HIS A 114 12.08 1.99 -6.58
CA HIS A 114 11.32 2.41 -7.76
C HIS A 114 10.96 3.90 -7.70
N ALA A 115 10.46 4.37 -6.55
CA ALA A 115 10.12 5.79 -6.34
C ALA A 115 11.34 6.70 -6.56
N LYS A 116 12.50 6.34 -6.02
CA LYS A 116 13.77 7.07 -6.24
C LYS A 116 14.15 7.12 -7.72
N GLY A 117 14.00 6.01 -8.45
CA GLY A 117 14.21 5.97 -9.89
C GLY A 117 13.26 6.87 -10.68
N VAL A 118 11.99 6.95 -10.28
CA VAL A 118 11.00 7.88 -10.87
C VAL A 118 11.41 9.32 -10.60
N MET A 119 11.76 9.66 -9.35
CA MET A 119 12.20 11.01 -8.96
C MET A 119 13.44 11.44 -9.74
N ALA A 120 14.44 10.57 -9.85
CA ALA A 120 15.66 10.86 -10.61
C ALA A 120 15.37 11.17 -12.10
N ARG A 121 14.53 10.37 -12.75
CA ARG A 121 14.14 10.61 -14.17
C ARG A 121 13.33 11.88 -14.35
N ALA A 122 12.54 12.27 -13.34
CA ALA A 122 11.68 13.45 -13.38
C ALA A 122 12.39 14.71 -12.86
N GLY A 123 13.65 14.66 -12.47
CA GLY A 123 14.38 15.80 -11.90
C GLY A 123 13.84 16.27 -10.54
N ILE A 124 13.13 15.39 -9.80
CA ILE A 124 12.57 15.73 -8.49
C ILE A 124 13.66 15.62 -7.43
N PRO A 125 13.96 16.71 -6.69
CA PRO A 125 14.95 16.69 -5.62
C PRO A 125 14.61 15.65 -4.55
N THR A 126 15.60 14.84 -4.18
CA THR A 126 15.46 13.84 -3.13
C THR A 126 16.84 13.52 -2.55
N ALA A 127 16.89 13.02 -1.31
CA ALA A 127 18.14 12.59 -0.70
C ALA A 127 18.79 11.47 -1.52
N TYR A 128 20.13 11.40 -1.48
CA TYR A 128 20.88 10.29 -2.06
C TYR A 128 20.36 8.93 -1.57
N CYS A 129 20.39 7.94 -2.44
CA CYS A 129 19.94 6.60 -2.11
C CYS A 129 20.66 5.60 -3.02
N GLU A 130 21.16 4.54 -2.43
CA GLU A 130 21.71 3.39 -3.12
C GLU A 130 20.98 2.12 -2.67
N ALA A 131 20.84 1.13 -3.56
CA ALA A 131 20.08 -0.07 -3.30
C ALA A 131 20.98 -1.32 -3.42
N PHE A 132 20.90 -2.20 -2.43
CA PHE A 132 21.73 -3.39 -2.32
C PHE A 132 20.89 -4.66 -2.21
N THR A 133 21.34 -5.71 -2.89
CA THR A 133 20.84 -7.09 -2.72
C THR A 133 21.79 -7.92 -1.88
N ASP A 134 23.04 -7.50 -1.73
CA ASP A 134 24.07 -8.12 -0.91
C ASP A 134 24.22 -7.38 0.41
N LEU A 135 24.01 -8.08 1.53
CA LEU A 135 24.05 -7.50 2.87
C LEU A 135 25.47 -7.05 3.29
N GLY A 136 26.52 -7.71 2.78
CA GLY A 136 27.90 -7.32 3.04
C GLY A 136 28.19 -5.95 2.46
N ARG A 137 27.89 -5.77 1.17
CA ARG A 137 28.03 -4.48 0.48
C ARG A 137 27.13 -3.39 1.09
N ALA A 138 25.90 -3.75 1.49
CA ALA A 138 25.00 -2.81 2.16
C ALA A 138 25.61 -2.31 3.49
N ARG A 139 26.19 -3.20 4.29
CA ARG A 139 26.87 -2.84 5.55
C ARG A 139 28.04 -1.90 5.34
N ASP A 140 28.90 -2.21 4.36
CA ASP A 140 30.08 -1.40 4.08
C ASP A 140 29.68 0.00 3.61
N ALA A 141 28.71 0.10 2.72
CA ALA A 141 28.17 1.38 2.25
C ALA A 141 27.50 2.17 3.39
N ALA A 142 26.66 1.53 4.22
CA ALA A 142 25.99 2.18 5.35
C ALA A 142 27.01 2.72 6.37
N ARG A 143 28.07 1.96 6.68
CA ARG A 143 29.16 2.42 7.55
C ARG A 143 29.90 3.63 6.96
N ALA A 144 30.18 3.60 5.66
CA ALA A 144 30.86 4.70 4.99
C ALA A 144 30.03 5.99 5.05
N VAL A 145 28.75 5.93 4.68
CA VAL A 145 27.83 7.06 4.72
C VAL A 145 27.67 7.60 6.15
N ALA A 146 27.50 6.72 7.15
CA ALA A 146 27.37 7.14 8.54
C ALA A 146 28.64 7.85 9.05
N ARG A 147 29.82 7.41 8.61
CA ARG A 147 31.10 8.03 8.97
C ARG A 147 31.29 9.41 8.33
N GLU A 148 30.87 9.58 7.09
CA GLU A 148 31.04 10.82 6.33
C GLU A 148 29.99 11.88 6.69
N ALA A 149 28.71 11.45 6.83
CA ALA A 149 27.58 12.34 7.03
C ALA A 149 27.11 12.46 8.49
N GLY A 150 27.72 11.71 9.43
CA GLY A 150 27.32 11.70 10.83
C GLY A 150 26.03 10.91 11.08
N GLY A 151 25.58 10.11 10.12
CA GLY A 151 24.42 9.24 10.23
C GLY A 151 23.90 8.77 8.87
N VAL A 152 23.07 7.72 8.90
CA VAL A 152 22.44 7.14 7.70
C VAL A 152 21.05 6.61 8.04
N VAL A 153 20.17 6.59 7.04
CA VAL A 153 18.86 5.93 7.17
C VAL A 153 18.87 4.66 6.33
N VAL A 154 18.83 3.53 7.00
CA VAL A 154 18.73 2.22 6.36
C VAL A 154 17.26 1.84 6.19
N LYS A 155 16.88 1.38 5.00
CA LYS A 155 15.48 1.06 4.69
C LYS A 155 15.36 -0.28 3.98
N LEU A 156 14.28 -0.98 4.26
CA LEU A 156 13.87 -2.16 3.49
C LEU A 156 13.00 -1.74 2.31
N ASP A 157 13.31 -2.24 1.11
CA ASP A 157 12.56 -1.91 -0.13
C ASP A 157 11.35 -2.84 -0.30
N CYS A 158 10.43 -2.77 0.66
CA CYS A 158 9.12 -3.43 0.58
C CYS A 158 8.13 -2.75 1.53
N LEU A 159 6.87 -3.21 1.48
CA LEU A 159 5.85 -2.84 2.45
C LEU A 159 6.15 -3.53 3.79
N ALA A 160 6.55 -2.77 4.79
CA ALA A 160 6.98 -3.27 6.10
C ALA A 160 6.13 -2.73 7.28
N ALA A 161 4.96 -2.16 7.01
CA ALA A 161 4.02 -1.64 8.02
C ALA A 161 4.69 -0.74 9.09
N GLY A 162 5.61 0.14 8.67
CA GLY A 162 6.36 1.04 9.54
C GLY A 162 7.61 0.45 10.19
N LYS A 163 7.90 -0.84 10.01
CA LYS A 163 9.04 -1.54 10.65
C LYS A 163 10.26 -1.70 9.74
N GLY A 164 10.26 -1.11 8.56
CA GLY A 164 11.32 -1.27 7.56
C GLY A 164 12.25 -0.07 7.43
N VAL A 165 12.45 0.72 8.49
CA VAL A 165 13.31 1.91 8.47
C VAL A 165 14.02 2.05 9.82
N VAL A 166 15.35 2.19 9.78
CA VAL A 166 16.20 2.46 10.95
C VAL A 166 17.04 3.69 10.67
N VAL A 167 17.08 4.61 11.61
CA VAL A 167 17.99 5.77 11.60
C VAL A 167 19.17 5.44 12.49
N ALA A 168 20.37 5.44 11.92
CA ALA A 168 21.61 5.11 12.59
C ALA A 168 22.51 6.35 12.69
N GLY A 169 23.01 6.65 13.88
CA GLY A 169 23.89 7.80 14.15
C GLY A 169 25.38 7.44 14.16
N SER A 170 25.72 6.16 14.05
CA SER A 170 27.11 5.68 13.99
C SER A 170 27.32 4.60 12.95
N PRO A 171 28.56 4.34 12.51
CA PRO A 171 28.89 3.24 11.60
C PRO A 171 28.49 1.85 12.17
N GLU A 172 28.59 1.67 13.48
CA GLU A 172 28.26 0.41 14.16
C GLU A 172 26.74 0.20 14.16
N GLU A 173 25.96 1.23 14.50
CA GLU A 173 24.50 1.21 14.43
C GLU A 173 24.02 0.99 12.99
N ALA A 174 24.68 1.60 12.01
CA ALA A 174 24.36 1.43 10.58
C ALA A 174 24.51 -0.02 10.13
N ALA A 175 25.58 -0.69 10.54
CA ALA A 175 25.79 -2.10 10.25
C ALA A 175 24.76 -3.00 10.91
N SER A 176 24.46 -2.75 12.20
CA SER A 176 23.43 -3.48 12.94
C SER A 176 22.04 -3.32 12.30
N ALA A 177 21.69 -2.09 11.84
CA ALA A 177 20.45 -1.81 11.13
C ALA A 177 20.31 -2.60 9.82
N VAL A 178 21.41 -2.78 9.07
CA VAL A 178 21.40 -3.61 7.86
C VAL A 178 21.13 -5.06 8.20
N ASP A 179 21.74 -5.61 9.25
CA ASP A 179 21.54 -6.99 9.67
C ASP A 179 20.12 -7.23 10.18
N GLU A 180 19.59 -6.32 11.00
CA GLU A 180 18.22 -6.37 11.51
C GLU A 180 17.19 -6.34 10.36
N LEU A 181 17.32 -5.37 9.45
CA LEU A 181 16.39 -5.23 8.33
C LEU A 181 16.58 -6.36 7.30
N GLY A 182 17.80 -6.85 7.11
CA GLY A 182 18.10 -8.01 6.28
C GLY A 182 17.37 -9.25 6.75
N ALA A 183 17.39 -9.52 8.06
CA ALA A 183 16.66 -10.65 8.65
C ALA A 183 15.13 -10.53 8.48
N VAL A 184 14.57 -9.31 8.55
CA VAL A 184 13.14 -9.06 8.29
C VAL A 184 12.79 -9.24 6.81
N GLY A 185 13.71 -8.86 5.91
CA GLY A 185 13.55 -8.95 4.46
C GLY A 185 13.83 -10.33 3.88
N ASP A 186 14.48 -11.21 4.66
CA ASP A 186 14.87 -12.55 4.22
C ASP A 186 13.63 -13.37 3.82
N GLY A 187 13.71 -14.00 2.66
CA GLY A 187 12.58 -14.72 2.05
C GLY A 187 11.56 -13.84 1.30
N ARG A 188 11.66 -12.50 1.35
CA ARG A 188 10.77 -11.58 0.61
C ARG A 188 11.43 -10.99 -0.63
N GLY A 189 12.72 -11.24 -0.87
CA GLY A 189 13.49 -10.65 -1.98
C GLY A 189 13.59 -9.11 -1.90
N CYS A 190 13.45 -8.53 -0.71
CA CYS A 190 13.54 -7.09 -0.51
C CYS A 190 15.01 -6.63 -0.56
N LYS A 191 15.22 -5.45 -1.16
CA LYS A 191 16.54 -4.79 -1.15
C LYS A 191 16.72 -3.97 0.11
N ILE A 192 17.96 -3.71 0.50
CA ILE A 192 18.34 -2.67 1.47
C ILE A 192 18.65 -1.37 0.71
N LEU A 193 18.15 -0.26 1.22
CA LEU A 193 18.39 1.11 0.72
C LEU A 193 19.11 1.92 1.77
#